data_99be9b7db34437c67d606c702c61fb02
#
_entry.id   99be9b7db34437c67d606c702c61fb02
#
_cell.length_a   1.000
_cell.length_b   1.000
_cell.length_c   1.000
_cell.angle_alpha   90.00
_cell.angle_beta   90.00
_cell.angle_gamma   90.00
#
_symmetry.space_group_name_H-M   'P 1'
#
loop_
_entity.id
_entity.type
_entity.pdbx_description
1 polymer ?
#
loop_
_entity_poly.entity_id
_entity_poly.type
_entity_poly.pdbx_seq_one_letter_code
_entity_poly.pdbx_strand_id
1 'polypeptide(L)'
;MIDAIEQNLLREVADLDSLPVGAYNIRANGELAGRNTTANIDIVTKQDKPGIDIFIRPFTKNESVHIPVILSQTGLKDLVYNDFHIGEGADVTIIAGCGIHNCGGGDAQHDGIHTFYLAKNAKLRYVEKHYGEGDGRGKQVMNPTTIVHLAEGAQMEMETVQIAGIDDTIRNTSGDLAADASLVIHEKIMTTGSQRAVTNFDVELNGDNCSANVVSRSVAKDNSVQEFNSHINGNCACAGHSECDAIIM
;
A
#
# COMPACT_ATOMS: atom_id res chain seq x y z
N MET A 1 -22.72 2.55 9.58
CA MET A 1 -22.89 3.78 8.73
C MET A 1 -21.61 4.56 8.89
N ILE A 2 -20.99 4.95 7.81
CA ILE A 2 -19.80 5.80 7.80
C ILE A 2 -20.19 7.18 8.33
N ASP A 3 -19.49 7.66 9.34
CA ASP A 3 -19.74 8.99 9.94
C ASP A 3 -18.91 10.09 9.24
N ALA A 4 -18.99 11.33 9.73
CA ALA A 4 -18.32 12.48 9.12
C ALA A 4 -16.78 12.40 9.20
N ILE A 5 -16.23 11.83 10.29
CA ILE A 5 -14.80 11.62 10.47
C ILE A 5 -14.31 10.55 9.50
N GLU A 6 -15.00 9.43 9.47
CA GLU A 6 -14.71 8.32 8.57
C GLU A 6 -14.81 8.73 7.09
N GLN A 7 -15.77 9.59 6.74
CA GLN A 7 -15.89 10.15 5.39
C GLN A 7 -14.71 11.08 5.05
N ASN A 8 -14.24 11.88 6.01
CA ASN A 8 -13.04 12.69 5.82
C ASN A 8 -11.80 11.83 5.55
N LEU A 9 -11.61 10.79 6.36
CA LEU A 9 -10.50 9.84 6.15
C LEU A 9 -10.57 9.19 4.76
N LEU A 10 -11.75 8.75 4.31
CA LEU A 10 -11.91 8.16 2.96
C LEU A 10 -11.52 9.13 1.84
N ARG A 11 -11.82 10.42 2.01
CA ARG A 11 -11.41 11.46 1.06
C ARG A 11 -9.89 11.61 1.03
N GLU A 12 -9.24 11.67 2.20
CA GLU A 12 -7.79 11.87 2.30
C GLU A 12 -6.99 10.68 1.74
N VAL A 13 -7.42 9.44 2.01
CA VAL A 13 -6.63 8.25 1.66
C VAL A 13 -7.02 7.59 0.33
N ALA A 14 -8.22 7.86 -0.19
CA ALA A 14 -8.72 7.18 -1.38
C ALA A 14 -9.41 8.11 -2.39
N ASP A 15 -9.41 9.43 -2.14
CA ASP A 15 -10.09 10.45 -2.96
C ASP A 15 -11.61 10.17 -3.12
N LEU A 16 -12.26 9.62 -2.07
CA LEU A 16 -13.65 9.17 -2.11
C LEU A 16 -14.59 10.14 -1.38
N ASP A 17 -15.39 10.89 -2.12
CA ASP A 17 -16.52 11.66 -1.59
C ASP A 17 -17.82 10.82 -1.52
N SER A 18 -17.87 9.69 -2.21
CA SER A 18 -18.98 8.74 -2.24
C SER A 18 -18.45 7.34 -2.52
N LEU A 19 -19.32 6.33 -2.51
CA LEU A 19 -18.92 4.98 -2.90
C LEU A 19 -18.37 4.97 -4.32
N PRO A 20 -17.21 4.31 -4.56
CA PRO A 20 -16.62 4.25 -5.88
C PRO A 20 -17.48 3.48 -6.87
N VAL A 21 -17.38 3.85 -8.14
CA VAL A 21 -17.94 3.05 -9.24
C VAL A 21 -16.94 1.92 -9.55
N GLY A 22 -17.39 0.68 -9.62
CA GLY A 22 -16.54 -0.48 -9.88
C GLY A 22 -16.33 -1.37 -8.66
N ALA A 23 -15.19 -2.06 -8.61
CA ALA A 23 -14.87 -2.96 -7.52
C ALA A 23 -14.33 -2.19 -6.30
N TYR A 24 -14.79 -2.54 -5.11
CA TYR A 24 -14.25 -1.98 -3.87
C TYR A 24 -14.48 -2.87 -2.66
N ASN A 25 -13.64 -2.68 -1.64
CA ASN A 25 -13.79 -3.25 -0.31
C ASN A 25 -13.36 -2.21 0.72
N ILE A 26 -14.32 -1.54 1.32
CA ILE A 26 -14.11 -0.52 2.34
C ILE A 26 -14.19 -1.17 3.72
N ARG A 27 -13.17 -0.97 4.56
CA ARG A 27 -13.16 -1.39 5.96
C ARG A 27 -13.20 -0.17 6.88
N ALA A 28 -13.97 -0.28 7.96
CA ALA A 28 -14.03 0.72 9.01
C ALA A 28 -13.94 0.03 10.38
N ASN A 29 -12.96 0.42 11.19
CA ASN A 29 -12.79 -0.08 12.56
C ASN A 29 -12.72 -1.61 12.65
N GLY A 30 -11.99 -2.25 11.73
CA GLY A 30 -11.83 -3.71 11.67
C GLY A 30 -12.97 -4.47 10.98
N GLU A 31 -14.07 -3.78 10.62
CA GLU A 31 -15.27 -4.39 10.05
C GLU A 31 -15.43 -4.04 8.55
N LEU A 32 -16.20 -4.86 7.84
CA LEU A 32 -16.58 -4.57 6.47
C LEU A 32 -17.65 -3.47 6.43
N ALA A 33 -17.32 -2.30 5.87
CA ALA A 33 -18.23 -1.18 5.69
C ALA A 33 -18.96 -1.21 4.34
N GLY A 34 -18.35 -1.80 3.31
CA GLY A 34 -18.96 -1.96 2.00
C GLY A 34 -18.08 -2.74 1.04
N ARG A 35 -18.71 -3.46 0.12
CA ARG A 35 -18.05 -4.23 -0.94
C ARG A 35 -18.87 -4.22 -2.21
N ASN A 36 -18.19 -4.16 -3.35
CA ASN A 36 -18.75 -4.40 -4.67
C ASN A 36 -17.74 -5.13 -5.56
N THR A 37 -18.22 -5.95 -6.46
CA THR A 37 -17.45 -6.66 -7.48
C THR A 37 -17.91 -6.24 -8.87
N THR A 38 -17.13 -6.58 -9.90
CA THR A 38 -17.52 -6.39 -11.31
C THR A 38 -17.57 -7.73 -12.04
N ALA A 39 -17.88 -7.69 -13.32
CA ALA A 39 -17.83 -8.91 -14.15
C ALA A 39 -16.39 -9.47 -14.27
N ASN A 40 -15.37 -8.63 -14.12
CA ASN A 40 -13.96 -8.98 -14.30
C ASN A 40 -13.15 -9.01 -12.99
N ILE A 41 -13.70 -8.49 -11.90
CA ILE A 41 -13.00 -8.38 -10.60
C ILE A 41 -13.87 -8.97 -9.51
N ASP A 42 -13.38 -10.02 -8.87
CA ASP A 42 -14.01 -10.67 -7.72
C ASP A 42 -13.23 -10.38 -6.43
N ILE A 43 -13.93 -10.24 -5.31
CA ILE A 43 -13.38 -9.97 -4.00
C ILE A 43 -13.96 -10.96 -2.99
N VAL A 44 -13.13 -11.84 -2.49
CA VAL A 44 -13.53 -12.95 -1.60
C VAL A 44 -12.93 -12.74 -0.20
N THR A 45 -13.71 -12.92 0.84
CA THR A 45 -13.20 -12.92 2.22
C THR A 45 -12.41 -14.19 2.49
N LYS A 46 -11.20 -14.05 3.03
CA LYS A 46 -10.39 -15.19 3.48
C LYS A 46 -11.09 -15.94 4.61
N GLN A 47 -10.90 -17.26 4.65
CA GLN A 47 -11.55 -18.13 5.64
C GLN A 47 -10.63 -18.48 6.81
N ASP A 48 -9.33 -18.35 6.63
CA ASP A 48 -8.28 -18.77 7.57
C ASP A 48 -7.69 -17.62 8.41
N LYS A 49 -7.82 -16.38 7.92
CA LYS A 49 -7.26 -15.17 8.55
C LYS A 49 -8.03 -13.91 8.12
N PRO A 50 -7.96 -12.81 8.88
CA PRO A 50 -8.59 -11.55 8.46
C PRO A 50 -8.02 -11.06 7.14
N GLY A 51 -8.87 -10.71 6.18
CA GLY A 51 -8.45 -10.18 4.89
C GLY A 51 -9.28 -10.67 3.71
N ILE A 52 -8.78 -10.42 2.52
CA ILE A 52 -9.47 -10.71 1.25
C ILE A 52 -8.50 -11.26 0.20
N ASP A 53 -9.07 -12.04 -0.72
CA ASP A 53 -8.47 -12.38 -2.01
C ASP A 53 -9.17 -11.58 -3.10
N ILE A 54 -8.40 -10.89 -3.95
CA ILE A 54 -8.90 -10.14 -5.10
C ILE A 54 -8.43 -10.83 -6.37
N PHE A 55 -9.38 -11.27 -7.18
CA PHE A 55 -9.12 -11.95 -8.45
C PHE A 55 -9.50 -11.05 -9.60
N ILE A 56 -8.52 -10.66 -10.42
CA ILE A 56 -8.70 -9.87 -11.64
C ILE A 56 -8.52 -10.79 -12.83
N ARG A 57 -9.54 -10.90 -13.68
CA ARG A 57 -9.53 -11.80 -14.82
C ARG A 57 -8.47 -11.43 -15.84
N PRO A 58 -7.93 -12.40 -16.60
CA PRO A 58 -7.03 -12.12 -17.70
C PRO A 58 -7.61 -11.07 -18.68
N PHE A 59 -6.74 -10.22 -19.20
CA PHE A 59 -7.05 -9.19 -20.20
C PHE A 59 -8.04 -8.10 -19.77
N THR A 60 -8.37 -8.01 -18.46
CA THR A 60 -9.13 -6.88 -17.90
C THR A 60 -8.38 -5.57 -18.16
N LYS A 61 -9.07 -4.55 -18.66
CA LYS A 61 -8.49 -3.23 -18.98
C LYS A 61 -9.32 -2.10 -18.41
N ASN A 62 -8.63 -1.04 -17.98
CA ASN A 62 -9.25 0.22 -17.55
C ASN A 62 -10.26 0.07 -16.39
N GLU A 63 -10.09 -0.94 -15.55
CA GLU A 63 -10.85 -1.10 -14.30
C GLU A 63 -9.96 -0.77 -13.10
N SER A 64 -10.61 -0.37 -12.00
CA SER A 64 -9.95 -0.08 -10.73
C SER A 64 -10.61 -0.81 -9.56
N VAL A 65 -9.81 -1.03 -8.52
CA VAL A 65 -10.26 -1.56 -7.23
C VAL A 65 -9.89 -0.56 -6.14
N HIS A 66 -10.85 -0.20 -5.28
CA HIS A 66 -10.59 0.63 -4.10
C HIS A 66 -10.65 -0.21 -2.82
N ILE A 67 -9.61 -0.17 -2.02
CA ILE A 67 -9.50 -0.95 -0.77
C ILE A 67 -9.08 -0.09 0.44
N PRO A 68 -9.76 1.03 0.72
CA PRO A 68 -9.41 1.86 1.86
C PRO A 68 -9.77 1.18 3.20
N VAL A 69 -8.93 1.46 4.19
CA VAL A 69 -9.16 1.10 5.60
C VAL A 69 -9.18 2.37 6.43
N ILE A 70 -10.17 2.52 7.29
CA ILE A 70 -10.29 3.65 8.21
C ILE A 70 -10.44 3.17 9.65
N LEU A 71 -9.68 3.77 10.55
CA LEU A 71 -9.74 3.55 11.98
C LEU A 71 -10.11 4.87 12.68
N SER A 72 -11.27 4.93 13.28
CA SER A 72 -11.76 6.07 14.07
C SER A 72 -11.88 5.77 15.57
N GLN A 73 -11.61 4.51 15.96
CA GLN A 73 -11.68 4.08 17.35
C GLN A 73 -10.29 4.02 17.99
N THR A 74 -10.15 4.68 19.14
CA THR A 74 -8.91 4.64 19.93
C THR A 74 -8.63 3.25 20.49
N GLY A 75 -7.37 2.85 20.57
CA GLY A 75 -6.94 1.56 21.11
C GLY A 75 -7.15 0.37 20.17
N LEU A 76 -7.66 0.58 18.96
CA LEU A 76 -7.89 -0.50 17.99
C LEU A 76 -6.57 -0.89 17.29
N LYS A 77 -6.36 -2.21 17.20
CA LYS A 77 -5.29 -2.80 16.38
C LYS A 77 -5.93 -3.70 15.33
N ASP A 78 -5.74 -3.34 14.07
CA ASP A 78 -6.28 -4.05 12.91
C ASP A 78 -5.14 -4.65 12.08
N LEU A 79 -5.15 -5.96 11.89
CA LEU A 79 -4.22 -6.70 11.05
C LEU A 79 -4.99 -7.40 9.94
N VAL A 80 -4.60 -7.16 8.67
CA VAL A 80 -5.27 -7.76 7.52
C VAL A 80 -4.27 -8.33 6.51
N TYR A 81 -4.69 -9.39 5.82
CA TYR A 81 -3.93 -10.07 4.77
C TYR A 81 -4.71 -10.00 3.47
N ASN A 82 -4.21 -9.28 2.49
CA ASN A 82 -4.87 -9.11 1.20
C ASN A 82 -3.98 -9.67 0.09
N ASP A 83 -4.47 -10.66 -0.63
CA ASP A 83 -3.77 -11.26 -1.76
C ASP A 83 -4.45 -10.82 -3.07
N PHE A 84 -3.64 -10.33 -4.01
CA PHE A 84 -4.09 -9.77 -5.28
C PHE A 84 -3.59 -10.66 -6.42
N HIS A 85 -4.52 -11.26 -7.15
CA HIS A 85 -4.23 -12.13 -8.29
C HIS A 85 -4.59 -11.40 -9.58
N ILE A 86 -3.60 -10.85 -10.26
CA ILE A 86 -3.76 -10.08 -11.49
C ILE A 86 -3.53 -11.00 -12.67
N GLY A 87 -4.61 -11.27 -13.43
CA GLY A 87 -4.61 -12.20 -14.55
C GLY A 87 -3.71 -11.77 -15.72
N GLU A 88 -3.32 -12.74 -16.53
CA GLU A 88 -2.47 -12.53 -17.71
C GLU A 88 -2.95 -11.36 -18.57
N GLY A 89 -2.02 -10.48 -18.94
CA GLY A 89 -2.28 -9.33 -19.80
C GLY A 89 -3.30 -8.32 -19.27
N ALA A 90 -3.75 -8.41 -18.02
CA ALA A 90 -4.59 -7.37 -17.42
C ALA A 90 -3.83 -6.04 -17.32
N ASP A 91 -4.57 -4.92 -17.21
CA ASP A 91 -4.02 -3.57 -17.04
C ASP A 91 -5.00 -2.75 -16.21
N VAL A 92 -4.69 -2.63 -14.91
CA VAL A 92 -5.64 -2.17 -13.90
C VAL A 92 -4.96 -1.27 -12.86
N THR A 93 -5.79 -0.53 -12.12
CA THR A 93 -5.34 0.30 -11.01
C THR A 93 -5.93 -0.22 -9.70
N ILE A 94 -5.11 -0.32 -8.65
CA ILE A 94 -5.57 -0.58 -7.28
C ILE A 94 -5.24 0.65 -6.45
N ILE A 95 -6.27 1.17 -5.76
CA ILE A 95 -6.17 2.32 -4.88
C ILE A 95 -6.41 1.83 -3.46
N ALA A 96 -5.35 1.83 -2.69
CA ALA A 96 -5.34 1.48 -1.28
C ALA A 96 -5.14 2.74 -0.44
N GLY A 97 -5.38 2.63 0.84
CA GLY A 97 -5.02 3.69 1.76
C GLY A 97 -5.51 3.38 3.16
N CYS A 98 -4.79 3.87 4.14
CA CYS A 98 -5.20 3.74 5.51
C CYS A 98 -5.25 5.12 6.19
N GLY A 99 -6.41 5.42 6.80
CA GLY A 99 -6.62 6.62 7.59
C GLY A 99 -6.86 6.28 9.06
N ILE A 100 -6.14 6.95 9.97
CA ILE A 100 -6.34 6.80 11.41
C ILE A 100 -6.75 8.14 12.00
N HIS A 101 -7.88 8.16 12.73
CA HIS A 101 -8.28 9.25 13.60
C HIS A 101 -8.20 8.79 15.06
N ASN A 102 -7.31 9.38 15.85
CA ASN A 102 -7.12 8.99 17.25
C ASN A 102 -7.20 10.20 18.18
N CYS A 103 -8.31 10.30 18.94
CA CYS A 103 -8.52 11.33 19.96
C CYS A 103 -8.42 10.80 21.40
N GLY A 104 -7.96 9.56 21.60
CA GLY A 104 -7.90 8.91 22.90
C GLY A 104 -6.49 8.69 23.44
N GLY A 105 -6.40 7.92 24.53
CA GLY A 105 -5.14 7.60 25.19
C GLY A 105 -4.49 6.28 24.78
N GLY A 106 -5.20 5.44 24.03
CA GLY A 106 -4.69 4.17 23.52
C GLY A 106 -4.16 4.30 22.10
N ASP A 107 -3.13 3.52 21.74
CA ASP A 107 -2.57 3.52 20.39
C ASP A 107 -3.55 2.91 19.39
N ALA A 108 -3.73 3.55 18.24
CA ALA A 108 -4.45 3.00 17.09
C ALA A 108 -3.45 2.51 16.05
N GLN A 109 -3.60 1.27 15.58
CA GLN A 109 -2.62 0.62 14.71
C GLN A 109 -3.30 -0.11 13.57
N HIS A 110 -2.75 0.04 12.36
CA HIS A 110 -3.10 -0.79 11.21
C HIS A 110 -1.86 -1.44 10.61
N ASP A 111 -1.91 -2.76 10.46
CA ASP A 111 -0.89 -3.57 9.82
C ASP A 111 -1.51 -4.27 8.59
N GLY A 112 -1.28 -3.72 7.40
CA GLY A 112 -1.73 -4.31 6.14
C GLY A 112 -0.63 -5.17 5.52
N ILE A 113 -0.90 -6.46 5.30
CA ILE A 113 -0.01 -7.35 4.55
C ILE A 113 -0.63 -7.59 3.18
N HIS A 114 0.01 -7.07 2.14
CA HIS A 114 -0.45 -7.10 0.76
C HIS A 114 0.49 -7.95 -0.08
N THR A 115 -0.02 -9.04 -0.68
CA THR A 115 0.74 -9.88 -1.61
C THR A 115 0.18 -9.75 -3.02
N PHE A 116 1.01 -9.35 -3.95
CA PHE A 116 0.66 -9.17 -5.36
C PHE A 116 1.24 -10.29 -6.21
N TYR A 117 0.39 -10.98 -6.94
CA TYR A 117 0.76 -11.99 -7.93
C TYR A 117 0.35 -11.48 -9.31
N LEU A 118 1.31 -10.97 -10.09
CA LEU A 118 1.07 -10.54 -11.46
C LEU A 118 1.43 -11.65 -12.43
N ALA A 119 0.43 -12.12 -13.16
CA ALA A 119 0.64 -13.11 -14.21
C ALA A 119 1.37 -12.50 -15.43
N LYS A 120 1.75 -13.33 -16.39
CA LYS A 120 2.50 -12.93 -17.58
C LYS A 120 1.90 -11.70 -18.27
N ASN A 121 2.75 -10.70 -18.56
CA ASN A 121 2.40 -9.44 -19.24
C ASN A 121 1.30 -8.62 -18.53
N ALA A 122 0.97 -8.90 -17.28
CA ALA A 122 0.04 -8.08 -16.51
C ALA A 122 0.66 -6.73 -16.15
N LYS A 123 -0.16 -5.69 -16.07
CA LYS A 123 0.22 -4.35 -15.65
C LYS A 123 -0.63 -3.89 -14.50
N LEU A 124 0.03 -3.39 -13.46
CA LEU A 124 -0.62 -2.87 -12.27
C LEU A 124 -0.06 -1.50 -11.90
N ARG A 125 -0.96 -0.52 -11.74
CA ARG A 125 -0.67 0.69 -10.99
C ARG A 125 -1.26 0.55 -9.60
N TYR A 126 -0.41 0.59 -8.56
CA TYR A 126 -0.80 0.54 -7.16
C TYR A 126 -0.54 1.88 -6.50
N VAL A 127 -1.58 2.48 -5.93
CA VAL A 127 -1.48 3.75 -5.19
C VAL A 127 -1.90 3.50 -3.75
N GLU A 128 -1.03 3.86 -2.81
CA GLU A 128 -1.30 3.72 -1.37
C GLU A 128 -1.04 5.05 -0.65
N LYS A 129 -2.04 5.52 0.10
CA LYS A 129 -1.93 6.74 0.90
C LYS A 129 -2.13 6.42 2.38
N HIS A 130 -1.24 6.93 3.22
CA HIS A 130 -1.33 6.85 4.68
C HIS A 130 -1.53 8.23 5.27
N TYR A 131 -2.52 8.35 6.13
CA TYR A 131 -2.89 9.61 6.77
C TYR A 131 -3.31 9.38 8.21
N GLY A 132 -2.88 10.27 9.10
CA GLY A 132 -3.28 10.28 10.50
C GLY A 132 -3.78 11.65 10.93
N GLU A 133 -4.76 11.68 11.82
CA GLU A 133 -5.27 12.90 12.44
C GLU A 133 -5.78 12.63 13.85
N GLY A 134 -6.00 13.69 14.62
CA GLY A 134 -6.52 13.64 15.99
C GLY A 134 -5.55 14.26 16.98
N ASP A 135 -6.07 14.59 18.15
CA ASP A 135 -5.35 15.26 19.24
C ASP A 135 -5.17 14.37 20.49
N GLY A 136 -5.34 13.07 20.30
CA GLY A 136 -5.18 12.06 21.36
C GLY A 136 -3.73 11.94 21.83
N ARG A 137 -3.54 11.24 22.97
CA ARG A 137 -2.22 10.93 23.52
C ARG A 137 -1.67 9.58 23.03
N GLY A 138 -2.53 8.74 22.50
CA GLY A 138 -2.15 7.45 21.92
C GLY A 138 -1.54 7.63 20.53
N LYS A 139 -0.59 6.79 20.19
CA LYS A 139 0.07 6.82 18.89
C LYS A 139 -0.83 6.38 17.75
N GLN A 140 -0.51 6.85 16.57
CA GLN A 140 -1.03 6.40 15.29
C GLN A 140 0.06 5.62 14.59
N VAL A 141 -0.13 4.30 14.45
CA VAL A 141 0.90 3.37 13.98
C VAL A 141 0.42 2.67 12.70
N MET A 142 1.30 2.61 11.69
CA MET A 142 1.05 1.89 10.45
C MET A 142 2.28 1.11 10.03
N ASN A 143 2.17 -0.23 9.94
CA ASN A 143 3.28 -1.09 9.51
C ASN A 143 2.87 -1.90 8.28
N PRO A 144 2.86 -1.29 7.08
CA PRO A 144 2.51 -2.00 5.86
C PRO A 144 3.63 -2.97 5.45
N THR A 145 3.22 -4.15 5.01
CA THR A 145 4.11 -5.11 4.35
C THR A 145 3.58 -5.39 2.96
N THR A 146 4.42 -5.21 1.95
CA THR A 146 4.09 -5.46 0.55
C THR A 146 5.01 -6.52 -0.03
N ILE A 147 4.44 -7.56 -0.61
CA ILE A 147 5.16 -8.67 -1.24
C ILE A 147 4.73 -8.72 -2.71
N VAL A 148 5.70 -8.69 -3.64
CA VAL A 148 5.44 -8.59 -5.07
C VAL A 148 6.07 -9.75 -5.82
N HIS A 149 5.25 -10.51 -6.55
CA HIS A 149 5.69 -11.56 -7.46
C HIS A 149 5.32 -11.20 -8.90
N LEU A 150 6.32 -10.88 -9.72
CA LEU A 150 6.12 -10.51 -11.11
C LEU A 150 6.55 -11.66 -12.04
N ALA A 151 5.58 -12.25 -12.74
CA ALA A 151 5.86 -13.22 -13.79
C ALA A 151 6.47 -12.53 -15.02
N GLU A 152 6.88 -13.32 -16.02
CA GLU A 152 7.51 -12.87 -17.26
C GLU A 152 6.75 -11.70 -17.91
N GLY A 153 7.45 -10.59 -18.16
CA GLY A 153 6.92 -9.39 -18.80
C GLY A 153 5.91 -8.58 -17.96
N ALA A 154 5.65 -8.98 -16.72
CA ALA A 154 4.74 -8.24 -15.83
C ALA A 154 5.34 -6.89 -15.40
N GLN A 155 4.51 -5.88 -15.24
CA GLN A 155 4.90 -4.52 -14.87
C GLN A 155 4.10 -4.04 -13.67
N MET A 156 4.77 -3.52 -12.66
CA MET A 156 4.12 -2.89 -11.51
C MET A 156 4.73 -1.51 -11.23
N GLU A 157 3.85 -0.51 -11.14
CA GLU A 157 4.18 0.81 -10.63
C GLU A 157 3.50 1.01 -9.28
N MET A 158 4.30 1.31 -8.26
CA MET A 158 3.83 1.59 -6.90
C MET A 158 4.06 3.07 -6.57
N GLU A 159 3.03 3.76 -6.14
CA GLU A 159 3.11 5.09 -5.54
C GLU A 159 2.65 5.00 -4.08
N THR A 160 3.56 5.27 -3.13
CA THR A 160 3.25 5.27 -1.70
C THR A 160 3.45 6.66 -1.12
N VAL A 161 2.44 7.16 -0.38
CA VAL A 161 2.44 8.52 0.14
C VAL A 161 2.08 8.51 1.63
N GLN A 162 2.95 9.09 2.47
CA GLN A 162 2.70 9.28 3.90
C GLN A 162 3.22 10.67 4.31
N ILE A 163 2.34 11.67 4.42
CA ILE A 163 2.76 13.05 4.62
C ILE A 163 2.22 13.71 5.89
N ALA A 164 1.38 13.05 6.66
CA ALA A 164 0.85 13.63 7.90
C ALA A 164 0.38 12.57 8.91
N GLY A 165 0.60 12.88 10.19
CA GLY A 165 -0.11 12.35 11.34
C GLY A 165 0.21 10.90 11.75
N ILE A 166 1.17 10.24 11.14
CA ILE A 166 1.58 8.89 11.55
C ILE A 166 2.81 9.01 12.46
N ASP A 167 2.69 8.50 13.69
CA ASP A 167 3.72 8.62 14.71
C ASP A 167 4.84 7.59 14.56
N ASP A 168 4.50 6.38 14.13
CA ASP A 168 5.47 5.31 13.96
C ASP A 168 5.09 4.42 12.76
N THR A 169 6.05 4.20 11.87
CA THR A 169 5.89 3.37 10.67
C THR A 169 7.10 2.49 10.47
N ILE A 170 6.85 1.20 10.19
CA ILE A 170 7.84 0.29 9.61
C ILE A 170 7.23 -0.29 8.34
N ARG A 171 7.69 0.19 7.20
CA ARG A 171 7.28 -0.29 5.87
C ARG A 171 8.26 -1.33 5.37
N ASN A 172 7.77 -2.50 5.01
CA ASN A 172 8.58 -3.54 4.38
C ASN A 172 8.02 -3.85 2.99
N THR A 173 8.86 -3.76 1.96
CA THR A 173 8.50 -4.10 0.59
C THR A 173 9.52 -5.09 0.04
N SER A 174 9.05 -6.24 -0.43
CA SER A 174 9.87 -7.24 -1.11
C SER A 174 9.35 -7.55 -2.51
N GLY A 175 10.27 -7.81 -3.43
CA GLY A 175 9.94 -8.13 -4.82
C GLY A 175 10.74 -9.30 -5.35
N ASP A 176 10.10 -10.15 -6.16
CA ASP A 176 10.71 -11.24 -6.92
C ASP A 176 10.30 -11.12 -8.40
N LEU A 177 11.26 -10.87 -9.27
CA LEU A 177 11.05 -10.50 -10.66
C LEU A 177 11.58 -11.55 -11.63
N ALA A 178 10.68 -12.10 -12.44
CA ALA A 178 11.01 -12.98 -13.56
C ALA A 178 11.54 -12.19 -14.77
N ALA A 179 11.83 -12.89 -15.87
CA ALA A 179 12.38 -12.29 -17.10
C ALA A 179 11.47 -11.18 -17.66
N ASP A 180 12.07 -10.11 -18.18
CA ASP A 180 11.40 -8.96 -18.79
C ASP A 180 10.42 -8.22 -17.85
N ALA A 181 10.40 -8.56 -16.56
CA ALA A 181 9.53 -7.91 -15.58
C ALA A 181 10.09 -6.55 -15.12
N SER A 182 9.20 -5.63 -14.73
CA SER A 182 9.60 -4.30 -14.26
C SER A 182 8.83 -3.89 -13.01
N LEU A 183 9.57 -3.44 -11.99
CA LEU A 183 9.03 -2.87 -10.76
C LEU A 183 9.52 -1.43 -10.60
N VAL A 184 8.60 -0.49 -10.52
CA VAL A 184 8.89 0.92 -10.24
C VAL A 184 8.21 1.31 -8.94
N ILE A 185 8.97 1.86 -7.99
CA ILE A 185 8.47 2.30 -6.69
C ILE A 185 8.80 3.78 -6.50
N HIS A 186 7.76 4.58 -6.27
CA HIS A 186 7.86 5.98 -5.88
C HIS A 186 7.30 6.15 -4.47
N GLU A 187 8.18 6.42 -3.52
CA GLU A 187 7.80 6.74 -2.15
C GLU A 187 7.88 8.25 -1.91
N LYS A 188 6.87 8.80 -1.22
CA LYS A 188 6.85 10.16 -0.69
C LYS A 188 6.54 10.11 0.79
N ILE A 189 7.49 10.51 1.63
CA ILE A 189 7.33 10.42 3.08
C ILE A 189 7.73 11.72 3.77
N MET A 190 6.90 12.18 4.71
CA MET A 190 7.20 13.31 5.57
C MET A 190 6.96 12.95 7.03
N THR A 191 7.90 13.33 7.88
CA THR A 191 7.80 13.18 9.33
C THR A 191 8.08 14.52 10.02
N THR A 192 7.41 14.75 11.14
CA THR A 192 7.53 15.97 11.93
C THR A 192 7.56 15.66 13.43
N GLY A 193 7.98 16.60 14.25
CA GLY A 193 7.99 16.47 15.70
C GLY A 193 8.89 15.31 16.18
N SER A 194 8.31 14.26 16.74
CA SER A 194 9.02 13.05 17.20
C SER A 194 8.62 11.79 16.43
N GLN A 195 8.03 11.94 15.26
CA GLN A 195 7.61 10.83 14.41
C GLN A 195 8.80 10.00 13.92
N ARG A 196 8.57 8.70 13.72
CA ARG A 196 9.57 7.79 13.21
C ARG A 196 9.05 7.02 12.01
N ALA A 197 9.85 6.93 10.96
CA ALA A 197 9.55 6.11 9.80
C ALA A 197 10.78 5.29 9.37
N VAL A 198 10.59 4.00 9.20
CA VAL A 198 11.58 3.08 8.63
C VAL A 198 11.01 2.49 7.36
N THR A 199 11.76 2.59 6.27
CA THR A 199 11.41 1.96 5.00
C THR A 199 12.48 0.96 4.59
N ASN A 200 12.05 -0.26 4.32
CA ASN A 200 12.91 -1.35 3.87
C ASN A 200 12.42 -1.86 2.51
N PHE A 201 13.30 -1.85 1.52
CA PHE A 201 13.09 -2.46 0.21
C PHE A 201 14.09 -3.60 0.01
N ASP A 202 13.58 -4.76 -0.42
CA ASP A 202 14.37 -5.95 -0.72
C ASP A 202 13.84 -6.59 -2.03
N VAL A 203 14.60 -6.44 -3.13
CA VAL A 203 14.15 -6.84 -4.47
C VAL A 203 15.14 -7.81 -5.10
N GLU A 204 14.65 -8.98 -5.49
CA GLU A 204 15.40 -10.04 -6.19
C GLU A 204 15.10 -9.98 -7.70
N LEU A 205 16.13 -9.74 -8.50
CA LEU A 205 16.08 -9.72 -9.96
C LEU A 205 16.53 -11.07 -10.51
N ASN A 206 15.58 -11.98 -10.74
CA ASN A 206 15.84 -13.39 -11.02
C ASN A 206 15.73 -13.78 -12.51
N GLY A 207 15.22 -12.90 -13.36
CA GLY A 207 15.06 -13.16 -14.79
C GLY A 207 15.80 -12.17 -15.67
N ASP A 208 16.31 -12.62 -16.83
CA ASP A 208 17.00 -11.74 -17.77
C ASP A 208 16.14 -10.56 -18.21
N ASN A 209 16.75 -9.40 -18.42
CA ASN A 209 16.13 -8.13 -18.80
C ASN A 209 15.13 -7.56 -17.78
N CYS A 210 14.99 -8.14 -16.60
CA CYS A 210 14.16 -7.55 -15.58
C CYS A 210 14.77 -6.27 -14.99
N SER A 211 13.94 -5.42 -14.40
CA SER A 211 14.40 -4.16 -13.82
C SER A 211 13.64 -3.74 -12.57
N ALA A 212 14.34 -3.11 -11.63
CA ALA A 212 13.75 -2.44 -10.50
C ALA A 212 14.25 -0.99 -10.39
N ASN A 213 13.34 -0.06 -10.12
CA ASN A 213 13.64 1.33 -9.87
C ASN A 213 12.93 1.78 -8.59
N VAL A 214 13.69 2.06 -7.52
CA VAL A 214 13.18 2.47 -6.21
C VAL A 214 13.62 3.91 -5.96
N VAL A 215 12.65 4.83 -5.85
CA VAL A 215 12.89 6.25 -5.61
C VAL A 215 12.11 6.71 -4.39
N SER A 216 12.81 7.13 -3.33
CA SER A 216 12.22 7.74 -2.15
C SER A 216 12.50 9.24 -2.11
N ARG A 217 11.46 10.02 -1.90
CA ARG A 217 11.50 11.47 -1.67
C ARG A 217 11.02 11.74 -0.25
N SER A 218 11.90 12.25 0.60
CA SER A 218 11.59 12.36 2.02
C SER A 218 11.89 13.73 2.60
N VAL A 219 11.09 14.13 3.61
CA VAL A 219 11.29 15.33 4.41
C VAL A 219 11.20 14.96 5.88
N ALA A 220 12.26 15.19 6.65
CA ALA A 220 12.28 15.05 8.10
C ALA A 220 12.39 16.44 8.76
N LYS A 221 11.44 16.75 9.65
CA LYS A 221 11.39 18.02 10.39
C LYS A 221 11.51 17.79 11.88
N ASP A 222 12.04 18.80 12.59
CA ASP A 222 12.19 18.85 14.03
C ASP A 222 13.10 17.71 14.56
N ASN A 223 12.58 16.88 15.46
CA ASN A 223 13.30 15.72 16.04
C ASN A 223 12.84 14.39 15.43
N SER A 224 12.16 14.43 14.31
CA SER A 224 11.69 13.19 13.65
C SER A 224 12.85 12.39 13.06
N VAL A 225 12.64 11.09 12.93
CA VAL A 225 13.67 10.16 12.45
C VAL A 225 13.13 9.38 11.25
N GLN A 226 13.93 9.36 10.19
CA GLN A 226 13.68 8.50 9.02
C GLN A 226 14.88 7.60 8.76
N GLU A 227 14.61 6.37 8.41
CA GLU A 227 15.59 5.37 8.02
C GLU A 227 15.16 4.74 6.70
N PHE A 228 16.05 4.75 5.71
CA PHE A 228 15.80 4.17 4.40
C PHE A 228 16.84 3.09 4.11
N ASN A 229 16.37 1.87 3.92
CA ASN A 229 17.19 0.72 3.58
C ASN A 229 16.69 0.15 2.25
N SER A 230 17.58 0.04 1.26
CA SER A 230 17.23 -0.50 -0.05
C SER A 230 18.29 -1.51 -0.48
N HIS A 231 17.83 -2.72 -0.75
CA HIS A 231 18.63 -3.81 -1.27
C HIS A 231 18.03 -4.30 -2.58
N ILE A 232 18.80 -4.27 -3.68
CA ILE A 232 18.41 -4.80 -4.97
C ILE A 232 19.48 -5.79 -5.40
N ASN A 233 19.13 -7.07 -5.47
CA ASN A 233 20.02 -8.16 -5.80
C ASN A 233 19.82 -8.62 -7.25
N GLY A 234 20.84 -8.46 -8.08
CA GLY A 234 20.83 -8.88 -9.49
C GLY A 234 21.42 -10.27 -9.66
N ASN A 235 20.60 -11.27 -9.95
CA ASN A 235 21.00 -12.67 -10.13
C ASN A 235 21.22 -13.06 -11.62
N CYS A 236 21.04 -12.11 -12.55
CA CYS A 236 21.04 -12.34 -13.99
C CYS A 236 21.42 -11.07 -14.76
N ALA A 237 21.24 -11.03 -16.08
CA ALA A 237 21.42 -9.83 -16.90
C ALA A 237 20.25 -8.87 -16.70
N CYS A 238 20.30 -8.03 -15.69
CA CYS A 238 19.21 -7.17 -15.20
C CYS A 238 19.69 -5.75 -14.89
N ALA A 239 18.75 -4.85 -14.54
CA ALA A 239 19.05 -3.48 -14.16
C ALA A 239 18.38 -3.11 -12.83
N GLY A 240 19.13 -2.55 -11.88
CA GLY A 240 18.63 -2.05 -10.61
C GLY A 240 19.04 -0.60 -10.38
N HIS A 241 18.10 0.23 -9.86
CA HIS A 241 18.36 1.59 -9.42
C HIS A 241 17.68 1.84 -8.07
N SER A 242 18.40 2.50 -7.16
CA SER A 242 17.84 2.95 -5.90
C SER A 242 18.32 4.37 -5.61
N GLU A 243 17.39 5.24 -5.25
CA GLU A 243 17.64 6.66 -4.98
C GLU A 243 16.84 7.11 -3.75
N CYS A 244 17.48 7.86 -2.87
CA CYS A 244 16.83 8.51 -1.75
C CYS A 244 17.23 9.99 -1.71
N ASP A 245 16.28 10.87 -1.99
CA ASP A 245 16.41 12.32 -1.77
C ASP A 245 15.78 12.70 -0.44
N ALA A 246 16.59 13.20 0.49
CA ALA A 246 16.14 13.57 1.82
C ALA A 246 16.38 15.06 2.09
N ILE A 247 15.37 15.74 2.61
CA ILE A 247 15.46 17.11 3.13
C ILE A 247 15.31 17.02 4.65
N ILE A 248 16.27 17.58 5.38
CA ILE A 248 16.26 17.67 6.85
C ILE A 248 16.10 19.15 7.24
N MET A 249 15.10 19.45 8.09
CA MET A 249 14.73 20.81 8.46
C MET A 249 14.61 20.99 9.97
#